data_69efa780841b0ebbf510e7d92e714f87
#
_entry.id   69efa780841b0ebbf510e7d92e714f87
#
_cell.length_a   1.000
_cell.length_b   1.000
_cell.length_c   1.000
_cell.angle_alpha   90.00
_cell.angle_beta   90.00
_cell.angle_gamma   90.00
#
_symmetry.space_group_name_H-M   'P 1'
#
loop_
_entity.id
_entity.type
_entity.pdbx_description
1 polymer ?
#
loop_
_entity_poly.entity_id
_entity_poly.type
_entity_poly.pdbx_seq_one_letter_code
_entity_poly.pdbx_strand_id
1 'polypeptide(L)'
;MAKKQHKIKKTLFTFNNAILFALMLALIVIFKTILASVPSFNAEEKADLEQDAKTLLDTVAAEGTGMSLIKSNELSEEKITSLGNMDYNEFKNILGVKSDFCVYFEDISGNLIKVDGVELGIGSEKIQINGKPCN
;
A
#
# COMPACT_ATOMS: atom_id res chain seq x y z
N MET A 1 54.35 2.25 39.13
CA MET A 1 53.84 2.08 37.74
C MET A 1 52.32 1.78 37.64
N ALA A 2 51.66 1.27 38.67
CA ALA A 2 50.23 0.87 38.61
C ALA A 2 49.22 2.01 38.46
N LYS A 3 49.50 3.21 39.00
CA LYS A 3 48.57 4.39 38.92
C LYS A 3 48.34 4.93 37.50
N LYS A 4 49.30 4.78 36.60
CA LYS A 4 49.22 5.30 35.22
C LYS A 4 48.35 4.44 34.34
N GLN A 5 48.31 3.11 34.58
CA GLN A 5 47.45 2.20 33.81
C GLN A 5 45.96 2.34 34.15
N HIS A 6 45.65 2.70 35.41
CA HIS A 6 44.24 2.86 35.82
C HIS A 6 43.60 4.10 35.20
N LYS A 7 44.41 5.16 34.97
CA LYS A 7 43.94 6.41 34.37
C LYS A 7 43.64 6.22 32.85
N ILE A 8 44.45 5.42 32.17
CA ILE A 8 44.26 5.13 30.75
C ILE A 8 43.00 4.28 30.54
N LYS A 9 42.76 3.26 31.37
CA LYS A 9 41.54 2.44 31.26
C LYS A 9 40.26 3.26 31.53
N LYS A 10 40.25 4.19 32.47
CA LYS A 10 39.10 5.07 32.73
C LYS A 10 38.83 6.01 31.54
N THR A 11 39.85 6.55 30.91
CA THR A 11 39.70 7.47 29.76
C THR A 11 39.19 6.75 28.53
N LEU A 12 39.65 5.51 28.27
CA LEU A 12 39.18 4.68 27.19
C LEU A 12 37.70 4.26 27.37
N PHE A 13 37.31 3.95 28.60
CA PHE A 13 35.94 3.58 28.94
C PHE A 13 34.95 4.73 28.75
N THR A 14 35.33 5.96 29.16
CA THR A 14 34.50 7.16 28.96
C THR A 14 34.42 7.57 27.51
N PHE A 15 35.49 7.40 26.72
CA PHE A 15 35.52 7.70 25.30
C PHE A 15 34.61 6.74 24.49
N ASN A 16 34.64 5.46 24.84
CA ASN A 16 33.79 4.46 24.21
C ASN A 16 32.28 4.72 24.47
N ASN A 17 31.94 5.14 25.71
CA ASN A 17 30.57 5.51 26.06
C ASN A 17 30.10 6.79 25.33
N ALA A 18 30.97 7.78 25.13
CA ALA A 18 30.65 8.98 24.40
C ALA A 18 30.37 8.69 22.91
N ILE A 19 31.14 7.81 22.28
CA ILE A 19 30.92 7.37 20.90
C ILE A 19 29.59 6.61 20.81
N LEU A 20 29.31 5.69 21.74
CA LEU A 20 28.08 4.92 21.76
C LEU A 20 26.84 5.85 21.91
N PHE A 21 26.95 6.85 22.76
CA PHE A 21 25.89 7.85 22.95
C PHE A 21 25.68 8.71 21.69
N ALA A 22 26.75 9.14 21.05
CA ALA A 22 26.68 9.88 19.78
C ALA A 22 26.01 9.04 18.66
N LEU A 23 26.33 7.75 18.55
CA LEU A 23 25.70 6.83 17.61
C LEU A 23 24.21 6.65 17.91
N MET A 24 23.82 6.52 19.18
CA MET A 24 22.41 6.44 19.55
C MET A 24 21.64 7.70 19.16
N LEU A 25 22.20 8.88 19.39
CA LEU A 25 21.57 10.14 18.99
C LEU A 25 21.45 10.24 17.48
N ALA A 26 22.47 9.85 16.72
CA ALA A 26 22.41 9.81 15.25
C ALA A 26 21.30 8.88 14.74
N LEU A 27 21.14 7.70 15.32
CA LEU A 27 20.07 6.76 14.98
C LEU A 27 18.69 7.34 15.28
N ILE A 28 18.51 8.03 16.42
CA ILE A 28 17.24 8.68 16.75
C ILE A 28 16.89 9.78 15.74
N VAL A 29 17.87 10.57 15.31
CA VAL A 29 17.65 11.62 14.29
C VAL A 29 17.27 11.00 12.95
N ILE A 30 17.98 9.96 12.50
CA ILE A 30 17.68 9.24 11.27
C ILE A 30 16.27 8.63 11.34
N PHE A 31 15.91 8.02 12.45
CA PHE A 31 14.59 7.41 12.62
C PHE A 31 13.48 8.46 12.59
N LYS A 32 13.68 9.62 13.21
CA LYS A 32 12.72 10.75 13.15
C LYS A 32 12.57 11.31 11.73
N THR A 33 13.65 11.41 10.96
CA THR A 33 13.58 11.89 9.57
C THR A 33 12.84 10.89 8.68
N ILE A 34 13.06 9.58 8.87
CA ILE A 34 12.33 8.53 8.15
C ILE A 34 10.83 8.59 8.48
N LEU A 35 10.46 8.69 9.78
CA LEU A 35 9.07 8.79 10.20
C LEU A 35 8.39 10.08 9.69
N ALA A 36 9.11 11.18 9.62
CA ALA A 36 8.59 12.44 9.08
C ALA A 36 8.42 12.42 7.55
N SER A 37 9.09 11.48 6.87
CA SER A 37 8.99 11.30 5.42
C SER A 37 7.83 10.39 5.01
N VAL A 38 7.20 9.69 5.97
CA VAL A 38 5.99 8.91 5.69
C VAL A 38 4.83 9.88 5.47
N PRO A 39 4.19 9.89 4.29
CA PRO A 39 3.06 10.76 4.05
C PRO A 39 1.97 10.46 5.09
N SER A 40 1.70 11.43 5.95
CA SER A 40 0.57 11.37 6.88
C SER A 40 -0.69 11.72 6.07
N PHE A 41 -1.52 10.73 5.75
CA PHE A 41 -2.86 10.99 5.24
C PHE A 41 -3.63 11.81 6.28
N ASN A 42 -4.20 12.93 5.84
CA ASN A 42 -5.11 13.71 6.67
C ASN A 42 -6.35 12.86 6.96
N ALA A 43 -6.99 13.09 8.12
CA ALA A 43 -8.17 12.33 8.52
C ALA A 43 -9.31 12.42 7.48
N GLU A 44 -9.44 13.55 6.81
CA GLU A 44 -10.41 13.79 5.73
C GLU A 44 -10.09 12.94 4.49
N GLU A 45 -8.83 12.93 4.06
CA GLU A 45 -8.37 12.12 2.92
C GLU A 45 -8.55 10.62 3.17
N LYS A 46 -8.35 10.17 4.40
CA LYS A 46 -8.62 8.78 4.80
C LYS A 46 -10.10 8.45 4.75
N ALA A 47 -10.96 9.36 5.20
CA ALA A 47 -12.42 9.18 5.16
C ALA A 47 -12.93 9.09 3.71
N ASP A 48 -12.41 9.93 2.82
CA ASP A 48 -12.73 9.89 1.38
C ASP A 48 -12.32 8.57 0.74
N LEU A 49 -11.11 8.08 1.05
CA LEU A 49 -10.62 6.77 0.57
C LEU A 49 -11.47 5.60 1.07
N GLU A 50 -11.87 5.61 2.34
CA GLU A 50 -12.76 4.58 2.90
C GLU A 50 -14.14 4.59 2.24
N GLN A 51 -14.67 5.78 1.96
CA GLN A 51 -15.95 5.94 1.27
C GLN A 51 -15.86 5.46 -0.19
N ASP A 52 -14.82 5.84 -0.92
CA ASP A 52 -14.58 5.42 -2.30
C ASP A 52 -14.42 3.89 -2.37
N ALA A 53 -13.64 3.30 -1.46
CA ALA A 53 -13.46 1.85 -1.38
C ALA A 53 -14.77 1.10 -1.09
N LYS A 54 -15.61 1.64 -0.21
CA LYS A 54 -16.92 1.07 0.08
C LYS A 54 -17.85 1.17 -1.13
N THR A 55 -17.91 2.32 -1.79
CA THR A 55 -18.72 2.52 -2.99
C THR A 55 -18.31 1.56 -4.09
N LEU A 56 -17.00 1.41 -4.31
CA LEU A 56 -16.45 0.47 -5.27
C LEU A 56 -16.89 -0.97 -4.93
N LEU A 57 -16.67 -1.40 -3.70
CA LEU A 57 -17.02 -2.75 -3.26
C LEU A 57 -18.51 -3.02 -3.40
N ASP A 58 -19.36 -2.11 -2.93
CA ASP A 58 -20.82 -2.25 -3.00
C ASP A 58 -21.31 -2.31 -4.47
N THR A 59 -20.61 -1.66 -5.40
CA THR A 59 -21.00 -1.65 -6.81
C THR A 59 -20.51 -2.89 -7.56
N VAL A 60 -19.26 -3.31 -7.33
CA VAL A 60 -18.65 -4.42 -8.09
C VAL A 60 -18.89 -5.79 -7.46
N ALA A 61 -19.14 -5.87 -6.16
CA ALA A 61 -19.38 -7.13 -5.44
C ALA A 61 -20.87 -7.43 -5.22
N ALA A 62 -21.74 -6.40 -5.19
CA ALA A 62 -23.17 -6.63 -4.98
C ALA A 62 -23.82 -7.23 -6.22
N GLU A 63 -24.42 -8.42 -6.07
CA GLU A 63 -25.14 -9.08 -7.15
C GLU A 63 -26.34 -8.25 -7.61
N GLY A 64 -26.55 -8.18 -8.93
CA GLY A 64 -27.70 -7.48 -9.52
C GLY A 64 -27.42 -6.04 -9.94
N THR A 65 -26.27 -5.46 -9.65
CA THR A 65 -25.83 -4.20 -10.24
C THR A 65 -25.35 -4.43 -11.68
N GLY A 66 -25.51 -3.45 -12.57
CA GLY A 66 -25.01 -3.54 -13.94
C GLY A 66 -23.49 -3.75 -14.02
N MET A 67 -22.77 -3.34 -12.96
CA MET A 67 -21.30 -3.38 -12.84
C MET A 67 -20.82 -4.54 -11.95
N SER A 68 -21.74 -5.39 -11.46
CA SER A 68 -21.37 -6.50 -10.59
C SER A 68 -20.46 -7.49 -11.31
N LEU A 69 -19.36 -7.84 -10.70
CA LEU A 69 -18.44 -8.90 -11.12
C LEU A 69 -18.91 -10.29 -10.65
N ILE A 70 -19.95 -10.33 -9.78
CA ILE A 70 -20.51 -11.54 -9.22
C ILE A 70 -21.85 -11.85 -9.88
N LYS A 71 -22.02 -13.09 -10.32
CA LYS A 71 -23.26 -13.63 -10.86
C LYS A 71 -23.48 -15.04 -10.29
N SER A 72 -24.57 -15.26 -9.61
CA SER A 72 -24.90 -16.55 -9.00
C SER A 72 -23.83 -17.06 -8.02
N ASN A 73 -23.29 -16.17 -7.17
CA ASN A 73 -22.18 -16.42 -6.25
C ASN A 73 -20.84 -16.82 -6.87
N GLU A 74 -20.68 -16.63 -8.17
CA GLU A 74 -19.43 -16.91 -8.89
C GLU A 74 -18.92 -15.65 -9.58
N LEU A 75 -17.60 -15.55 -9.79
CA LEU A 75 -17.00 -14.50 -10.60
C LEU A 75 -17.40 -14.66 -12.07
N SER A 76 -17.92 -13.60 -12.66
CA SER A 76 -18.29 -13.58 -14.07
C SER A 76 -17.13 -13.11 -14.94
N GLU A 77 -16.44 -14.04 -15.60
CA GLU A 77 -15.32 -13.73 -16.52
C GLU A 77 -15.75 -12.77 -17.63
N GLU A 78 -16.97 -12.94 -18.18
CA GLU A 78 -17.53 -12.05 -19.20
C GLU A 78 -17.59 -10.59 -18.69
N LYS A 79 -18.05 -10.38 -17.47
CA LYS A 79 -18.13 -9.07 -16.84
C LYS A 79 -16.75 -8.49 -16.56
N ILE A 80 -15.84 -9.29 -16.05
CA ILE A 80 -14.45 -8.89 -15.77
C ILE A 80 -13.77 -8.44 -17.06
N THR A 81 -13.88 -9.23 -18.12
CA THR A 81 -13.32 -8.88 -19.43
C THR A 81 -13.95 -7.61 -20.02
N SER A 82 -15.26 -7.46 -19.88
CA SER A 82 -15.98 -6.26 -20.35
C SER A 82 -15.52 -5.00 -19.62
N LEU A 83 -15.36 -5.06 -18.30
CA LEU A 83 -14.89 -3.93 -17.49
C LEU A 83 -13.39 -3.67 -17.68
N GLY A 84 -12.59 -4.71 -17.88
CA GLY A 84 -11.16 -4.60 -18.19
C GLY A 84 -10.86 -3.91 -19.51
N ASN A 85 -11.77 -4.01 -20.47
CA ASN A 85 -11.66 -3.32 -21.76
C ASN A 85 -12.26 -1.90 -21.77
N MET A 86 -12.90 -1.48 -20.67
CA MET A 86 -13.44 -0.13 -20.53
C MET A 86 -12.33 0.87 -20.23
N ASP A 87 -12.46 2.10 -20.74
CA ASP A 87 -11.56 3.18 -20.35
C ASP A 87 -11.62 3.42 -18.84
N TYR A 88 -10.45 3.51 -18.19
CA TYR A 88 -10.36 3.66 -16.73
C TYR A 88 -11.10 4.91 -16.22
N ASN A 89 -11.00 6.04 -16.92
CA ASN A 89 -11.66 7.27 -16.48
C ASN A 89 -13.17 7.17 -16.64
N GLU A 90 -13.65 6.50 -17.69
CA GLU A 90 -15.07 6.20 -17.87
C GLU A 90 -15.57 5.31 -16.72
N PHE A 91 -14.86 4.23 -16.42
CA PHE A 91 -15.19 3.33 -15.32
C PHE A 91 -15.21 4.07 -13.96
N LYS A 92 -14.18 4.87 -13.68
CA LYS A 92 -14.08 5.69 -12.47
C LYS A 92 -15.26 6.68 -12.34
N ASN A 93 -15.64 7.32 -13.44
CA ASN A 93 -16.76 8.26 -13.46
C ASN A 93 -18.11 7.56 -13.21
N ILE A 94 -18.34 6.39 -13.80
CA ILE A 94 -19.56 5.60 -13.58
C ILE A 94 -19.67 5.18 -12.12
N LEU A 95 -18.56 4.80 -11.49
CA LEU A 95 -18.52 4.44 -10.08
C LEU A 95 -18.69 5.66 -9.15
N GLY A 96 -18.43 6.87 -9.64
CA GLY A 96 -18.47 8.10 -8.84
C GLY A 96 -17.37 8.21 -7.79
N VAL A 97 -16.27 7.46 -7.93
CA VAL A 97 -15.13 7.48 -7.03
C VAL A 97 -14.10 8.52 -7.47
N LYS A 98 -13.44 9.17 -6.49
CA LYS A 98 -12.46 10.23 -6.74
C LYS A 98 -11.04 9.69 -6.74
N SER A 99 -10.77 8.72 -5.89
CA SER A 99 -9.44 8.13 -5.69
C SER A 99 -9.07 7.19 -6.84
N ASP A 100 -7.78 7.01 -7.10
CA ASP A 100 -7.33 5.97 -8.01
C ASP A 100 -7.47 4.61 -7.30
N PHE A 101 -7.90 3.59 -8.02
CA PHE A 101 -8.14 2.25 -7.49
C PHE A 101 -7.66 1.15 -8.43
N CYS A 102 -7.54 -0.05 -7.89
CA CYS A 102 -7.31 -1.28 -8.62
C CYS A 102 -8.14 -2.41 -8.02
N VAL A 103 -8.92 -3.09 -8.83
CA VAL A 103 -9.64 -4.31 -8.47
C VAL A 103 -8.87 -5.49 -9.02
N TYR A 104 -8.44 -6.38 -8.15
CA TYR A 104 -7.74 -7.61 -8.51
C TYR A 104 -8.29 -8.79 -7.70
N PHE A 105 -7.99 -9.99 -8.12
CA PHE A 105 -8.52 -11.20 -7.54
C PHE A 105 -7.40 -12.05 -6.95
N GLU A 106 -7.61 -12.55 -5.75
CA GLU A 106 -6.68 -13.44 -5.07
C GLU A 106 -7.41 -14.72 -4.64
N ASP A 107 -6.69 -15.83 -4.65
CA ASP A 107 -7.15 -17.06 -4.02
C ASP A 107 -6.99 -16.98 -2.50
N ILE A 108 -7.49 -17.99 -1.79
CA ILE A 108 -7.40 -18.08 -0.32
C ILE A 108 -5.96 -18.16 0.21
N SER A 109 -5.00 -18.38 -0.66
CA SER A 109 -3.56 -18.43 -0.35
C SER A 109 -2.85 -17.12 -0.66
N GLY A 110 -3.57 -16.10 -1.18
CA GLY A 110 -3.03 -14.81 -1.57
C GLY A 110 -2.33 -14.80 -2.94
N ASN A 111 -2.56 -15.81 -3.77
CA ASN A 111 -2.04 -15.81 -5.12
C ASN A 111 -3.00 -15.06 -6.06
N LEU A 112 -2.44 -14.24 -6.93
CA LEU A 112 -3.23 -13.53 -7.93
C LEU A 112 -3.89 -14.50 -8.91
N ILE A 113 -5.21 -14.38 -9.06
CA ILE A 113 -5.99 -15.11 -10.06
C ILE A 113 -5.97 -14.30 -11.35
N LYS A 114 -5.48 -14.91 -12.42
CA LYS A 114 -5.50 -14.30 -13.75
C LYS A 114 -6.85 -14.58 -14.40
N VAL A 115 -7.44 -13.54 -14.97
CA VAL A 115 -8.66 -13.64 -15.78
C VAL A 115 -8.30 -13.28 -17.21
N ASP A 116 -8.84 -14.01 -18.16
CA ASP A 116 -8.58 -13.78 -19.59
C ASP A 116 -8.93 -12.33 -19.98
N GLY A 117 -7.98 -11.65 -20.64
CA GLY A 117 -8.13 -10.26 -21.06
C GLY A 117 -7.79 -9.21 -19.99
N VAL A 118 -7.40 -9.63 -18.77
CA VAL A 118 -6.96 -8.75 -17.68
C VAL A 118 -5.63 -9.26 -17.13
N GLU A 119 -4.54 -8.49 -17.28
CA GLU A 119 -3.21 -8.97 -16.89
C GLU A 119 -3.06 -9.14 -15.37
N LEU A 120 -3.45 -8.14 -14.58
CA LEU A 120 -3.32 -8.13 -13.13
C LEU A 120 -4.61 -7.69 -12.43
N GLY A 121 -5.32 -6.71 -12.98
CA GLY A 121 -6.50 -6.14 -12.37
C GLY A 121 -7.18 -5.12 -13.27
N ILE A 122 -8.25 -4.52 -12.77
CA ILE A 122 -9.02 -3.48 -13.44
C ILE A 122 -8.83 -2.20 -12.65
N GLY A 123 -8.19 -1.19 -13.23
CA GLY A 123 -7.96 0.05 -12.51
C GLY A 123 -6.86 0.93 -13.08
N SER A 124 -6.26 1.72 -12.21
CA SER A 124 -5.26 2.71 -12.56
C SER A 124 -3.87 2.11 -12.74
N GLU A 125 -3.20 2.44 -13.83
CA GLU A 125 -1.77 2.12 -14.05
C GLU A 125 -0.84 2.72 -12.97
N LYS A 126 -1.31 3.75 -12.24
CA LYS A 126 -0.53 4.35 -11.15
C LYS A 126 -0.44 3.45 -9.92
N ILE A 127 -1.39 2.51 -9.78
CA ILE A 127 -1.40 1.55 -8.68
C ILE A 127 -0.62 0.32 -9.10
N GLN A 128 0.30 -0.10 -8.24
CA GLN A 128 1.15 -1.25 -8.48
C GLN A 128 0.77 -2.41 -7.55
N ILE A 129 0.63 -3.59 -8.13
CA ILE A 129 0.46 -4.85 -7.41
C ILE A 129 1.72 -5.69 -7.65
N ASN A 130 2.44 -6.01 -6.57
CA ASN A 130 3.71 -6.74 -6.66
C ASN A 130 4.73 -6.11 -7.64
N GLY A 131 4.78 -4.76 -7.68
CA GLY A 131 5.70 -4.00 -8.53
C GLY A 131 5.31 -3.90 -10.01
N LYS A 132 4.11 -4.34 -10.38
CA LYS A 132 3.56 -4.22 -11.73
C LYS A 132 2.33 -3.30 -11.72
N PRO A 133 2.11 -2.49 -12.76
CA PRO A 133 0.91 -1.65 -12.84
C PRO A 133 -0.35 -2.53 -12.85
N CYS A 134 -1.46 -1.97 -12.35
CA CYS A 134 -2.75 -2.66 -12.27
C CYS A 134 -3.30 -3.08 -13.64
N ASN A 135 -3.01 -2.29 -14.65
CA ASN A 135 -3.49 -2.51 -16.03
C ASN A 135 -2.31 -2.56 -17.00
#